data_ce4105f8747f0a5651aac5f772bf3a44
#
_entry.id   ce4105f8747f0a5651aac5f772bf3a44
#
_cell.length_a   1.000
_cell.length_b   1.000
_cell.length_c   1.000
_cell.angle_alpha   90.00
_cell.angle_beta   90.00
_cell.angle_gamma   90.00
#
_symmetry.space_group_name_H-M   'P 1'
#
loop_
_entity.id
_entity.type
_entity.pdbx_description
1 polymer ?
#
loop_
_entity_poly.entity_id
_entity_poly.type
_entity_poly.pdbx_seq_one_letter_code
_entity_poly.pdbx_strand_id
1 'polypeptide(L)'
;KIIREKGDKDSYVVASGITPSGVVHFGNFREVITVDFVARALRKRGKDVRFIFSWDDYDTFRKVPANMPKQEELAKFLFQPIVDTPDPTDQFESYASLHEHNFEKQLTKVGVSVEPIYQAKKYRAGEYKSGIKKALLKSNDIKNILNEHRKENLEDAWLPISVYCEN
;
A
#
# COMPACT_ATOMS: atom_id res chain seq x y z
N LYS A 1 6.21 3.26 25.21
CA LYS A 1 4.95 3.90 24.82
C LYS A 1 3.95 2.85 24.30
N ILE A 2 4.24 2.08 23.23
CA ILE A 2 3.31 1.13 22.60
C ILE A 2 2.76 0.12 23.63
N ILE A 3 3.62 -0.56 24.40
CA ILE A 3 3.19 -1.52 25.41
C ILE A 3 2.24 -0.87 26.43
N ARG A 4 2.54 0.36 26.86
CA ARG A 4 1.68 1.09 27.81
C ARG A 4 0.30 1.44 27.22
N GLU A 5 0.24 1.77 25.92
CA GLU A 5 -1.00 2.21 25.26
C GLU A 5 -1.84 1.05 24.70
N LYS A 6 -1.18 -0.01 24.24
CA LYS A 6 -1.84 -1.16 23.62
C LYS A 6 -1.97 -2.39 24.53
N GLY A 7 -1.49 -2.28 25.77
CA GLY A 7 -1.38 -3.37 26.73
C GLY A 7 -0.12 -4.21 26.54
N ASP A 8 0.29 -4.90 27.60
CA ASP A 8 1.41 -5.86 27.51
C ASP A 8 0.88 -7.19 26.97
N LYS A 9 1.32 -7.52 25.76
CA LYS A 9 0.93 -8.71 25.00
C LYS A 9 2.17 -9.55 24.68
N ASP A 10 1.98 -10.84 24.44
CA ASP A 10 3.06 -11.72 24.01
C ASP A 10 3.46 -11.46 22.54
N SER A 11 2.47 -11.08 21.71
CA SER A 11 2.69 -10.81 20.29
C SER A 11 2.13 -9.46 19.85
N TYR A 12 2.79 -8.85 18.84
CA TYR A 12 2.39 -7.61 18.19
C TYR A 12 2.47 -7.74 16.66
N VAL A 13 1.55 -7.10 15.98
CA VAL A 13 1.66 -6.86 14.53
C VAL A 13 1.99 -5.39 14.34
N VAL A 14 3.05 -5.12 13.58
CA VAL A 14 3.41 -3.79 13.11
C VAL A 14 3.30 -3.75 11.60
N ALA A 15 2.94 -2.61 11.03
CA ALA A 15 2.65 -2.50 9.61
C ALA A 15 3.21 -1.20 9.02
N SER A 16 3.68 -1.30 7.80
CA SER A 16 3.89 -0.19 6.88
C SER A 16 3.45 -0.59 5.47
N GLY A 17 3.44 0.35 4.55
CA GLY A 17 3.06 0.06 3.17
C GLY A 17 3.46 1.19 2.23
N ILE A 18 3.57 0.87 0.95
CA ILE A 18 3.93 1.81 -0.12
C ILE A 18 3.15 1.44 -1.38
N THR A 19 2.70 2.48 -2.11
CA THR A 19 2.23 2.32 -3.49
C THR A 19 3.44 2.26 -4.43
N PRO A 20 3.59 1.22 -5.28
CA PRO A 20 4.72 1.08 -6.21
C PRO A 20 4.55 1.99 -7.45
N SER A 21 4.28 3.27 -7.23
CA SER A 21 3.98 4.26 -8.28
C SER A 21 5.21 4.82 -9.00
N GLY A 22 6.41 4.37 -8.64
CA GLY A 22 7.68 4.78 -9.20
C GLY A 22 8.86 4.23 -8.40
N VAL A 23 10.07 4.65 -8.75
CA VAL A 23 11.27 4.25 -8.02
C VAL A 23 11.13 4.65 -6.55
N VAL A 24 11.19 3.64 -5.68
CA VAL A 24 11.11 3.87 -4.23
C VAL A 24 12.39 4.58 -3.78
N HIS A 25 12.24 5.76 -3.21
CA HIS A 25 13.33 6.59 -2.76
C HIS A 25 13.46 6.66 -1.24
N PHE A 26 14.48 7.34 -0.75
CA PHE A 26 14.78 7.48 0.68
C PHE A 26 13.58 7.98 1.53
N GLY A 27 12.74 8.87 0.99
CA GLY A 27 11.56 9.36 1.68
C GLY A 27 10.55 8.25 2.03
N ASN A 28 10.35 7.30 1.11
CA ASN A 28 9.50 6.13 1.36
C ASN A 28 10.18 5.13 2.31
N PHE A 29 11.49 4.94 2.18
CA PHE A 29 12.25 4.05 3.07
C PHE A 29 12.16 4.48 4.54
N ARG A 30 12.05 5.79 4.83
CA ARG A 30 11.88 6.31 6.19
C ARG A 30 10.67 5.71 6.90
N GLU A 31 9.58 5.47 6.19
CA GLU A 31 8.39 4.85 6.76
C GLU A 31 8.70 3.43 7.23
N VAL A 32 9.29 2.63 6.38
CA VAL A 32 9.62 1.23 6.68
C VAL A 32 10.62 1.13 7.83
N ILE A 33 11.71 1.91 7.80
CA ILE A 33 12.75 1.85 8.83
C ILE A 33 12.23 2.31 10.19
N THR A 34 11.28 3.25 10.22
CA THR A 34 10.63 3.68 11.46
C THR A 34 9.87 2.53 12.12
N VAL A 35 9.14 1.75 11.33
CA VAL A 35 8.42 0.57 11.82
C VAL A 35 9.37 -0.55 12.19
N ASP A 36 10.47 -0.76 11.44
CA ASP A 36 11.51 -1.74 11.78
C ASP A 36 12.16 -1.44 13.14
N PHE A 37 12.45 -0.17 13.45
CA PHE A 37 12.94 0.21 14.78
C PHE A 37 11.96 -0.17 15.89
N VAL A 38 10.67 0.00 15.67
CA VAL A 38 9.63 -0.41 16.63
C VAL A 38 9.62 -1.93 16.76
N ALA A 39 9.66 -2.66 15.65
CA ALA A 39 9.70 -4.12 15.65
C ALA A 39 10.91 -4.66 16.43
N ARG A 40 12.11 -4.12 16.15
CA ARG A 40 13.36 -4.50 16.87
C ARG A 40 13.27 -4.17 18.35
N ALA A 41 12.71 -3.01 18.72
CA ALA A 41 12.57 -2.61 20.11
C ALA A 41 11.60 -3.52 20.89
N LEU A 42 10.54 -4.00 20.26
CA LEU A 42 9.61 -4.97 20.85
C LEU A 42 10.26 -6.35 20.98
N ARG A 43 10.94 -6.84 19.91
CA ARG A 43 11.67 -8.11 19.94
C ARG A 43 12.75 -8.12 21.01
N LYS A 44 13.49 -7.02 21.20
CA LYS A 44 14.48 -6.87 22.28
C LYS A 44 13.86 -7.01 23.67
N ARG A 45 12.54 -6.79 23.80
CA ARG A 45 11.78 -6.98 25.04
C ARG A 45 11.13 -8.37 25.16
N GLY A 46 11.54 -9.30 24.34
CA GLY A 46 11.02 -10.68 24.34
C GLY A 46 9.66 -10.84 23.72
N LYS A 47 9.17 -9.84 22.95
CA LYS A 47 7.86 -9.92 22.28
C LYS A 47 8.00 -10.60 20.92
N ASP A 48 7.01 -11.45 20.58
CA ASP A 48 6.85 -11.91 19.20
C ASP A 48 6.34 -10.75 18.33
N VAL A 49 6.96 -10.54 17.16
CA VAL A 49 6.59 -9.40 16.30
C VAL A 49 6.54 -9.82 14.85
N ARG A 50 5.34 -9.76 14.30
CA ARG A 50 5.07 -9.86 12.88
C ARG A 50 5.12 -8.47 12.26
N PHE A 51 5.99 -8.26 11.28
CA PHE A 51 6.10 -7.02 10.54
C PHE A 51 5.55 -7.22 9.13
N ILE A 52 4.33 -6.75 8.89
CA ILE A 52 3.68 -6.80 7.60
C ILE A 52 3.99 -5.55 6.78
N PHE A 53 4.21 -5.73 5.48
CA PHE A 53 4.47 -4.66 4.53
C PHE A 53 3.49 -4.74 3.37
N SER A 54 2.60 -3.74 3.26
CA SER A 54 1.57 -3.68 2.23
C SER A 54 2.12 -3.03 0.97
N TRP A 55 2.02 -3.75 -0.14
CA TRP A 55 2.13 -3.17 -1.46
C TRP A 55 0.75 -2.76 -1.95
N ASP A 56 0.52 -1.44 -2.05
CA ASP A 56 -0.73 -0.89 -2.57
C ASP A 56 -0.66 -0.87 -4.12
N ASP A 57 -0.43 -2.05 -4.68
CA ASP A 57 -0.18 -2.33 -6.09
C ASP A 57 -1.46 -2.31 -6.94
N TYR A 58 -2.62 -2.34 -6.29
CA TYR A 58 -3.94 -2.18 -6.93
C TYR A 58 -4.41 -0.73 -6.97
N ASP A 59 -3.56 0.22 -6.57
CA ASP A 59 -3.82 1.65 -6.72
C ASP A 59 -3.79 2.09 -8.20
N THR A 60 -4.42 3.21 -8.47
CA THR A 60 -4.50 3.80 -9.80
C THR A 60 -3.16 4.35 -10.27
N PHE A 61 -2.71 4.00 -11.47
CA PHE A 61 -1.58 4.58 -12.15
C PHE A 61 -1.92 6.00 -12.65
N ARG A 62 -1.69 7.02 -11.82
CA ARG A 62 -2.16 8.39 -12.04
C ARG A 62 -1.21 9.25 -12.86
N LYS A 63 0.05 8.87 -12.95
CA LYS A 63 1.11 9.67 -13.58
C LYS A 63 2.26 8.79 -14.03
N VAL A 64 2.76 9.03 -15.22
CA VAL A 64 4.02 8.46 -15.66
C VAL A 64 5.18 9.28 -15.08
N PRO A 65 6.08 8.68 -14.27
CA PRO A 65 7.23 9.39 -13.75
C PRO A 65 8.19 9.77 -14.87
N ALA A 66 8.75 10.99 -14.83
CA ALA A 66 9.60 11.53 -15.88
C ALA A 66 10.91 10.74 -16.11
N ASN A 67 11.33 9.96 -15.13
CA ASN A 67 12.55 9.14 -15.17
C ASN A 67 12.31 7.70 -15.66
N MET A 68 11.09 7.36 -16.10
CA MET A 68 10.80 6.04 -16.66
C MET A 68 11.06 6.00 -18.16
N PRO A 69 11.59 4.89 -18.70
CA PRO A 69 11.60 4.65 -20.14
C PRO A 69 10.19 4.40 -20.68
N LYS A 70 10.03 4.39 -22.00
CA LYS A 70 8.76 4.09 -22.69
C LYS A 70 7.56 4.91 -22.19
N GLN A 71 7.74 6.21 -21.95
CA GLN A 71 6.73 7.09 -21.37
C GLN A 71 5.42 7.12 -22.16
N GLU A 72 5.48 7.16 -23.51
CA GLU A 72 4.31 7.16 -24.36
C GLU A 72 3.52 5.85 -24.30
N GLU A 73 4.23 4.73 -24.12
CA GLU A 73 3.60 3.42 -23.92
C GLU A 73 2.91 3.35 -22.55
N LEU A 74 3.62 3.75 -21.49
CA LEU A 74 3.08 3.80 -20.13
C LEU A 74 1.88 4.74 -20.02
N ALA A 75 1.86 5.85 -20.77
CA ALA A 75 0.75 6.79 -20.76
C ALA A 75 -0.59 6.18 -21.20
N LYS A 76 -0.57 5.09 -21.98
CA LYS A 76 -1.77 4.37 -22.41
C LYS A 76 -2.45 3.63 -21.26
N PHE A 77 -1.72 3.41 -20.15
CA PHE A 77 -2.20 2.70 -18.94
C PHE A 77 -2.59 3.66 -17.81
N LEU A 78 -2.61 4.96 -18.07
CA LEU A 78 -3.09 5.92 -17.08
C LEU A 78 -4.52 5.58 -16.65
N PHE A 79 -4.76 5.68 -15.36
CA PHE A 79 -6.02 5.35 -14.68
C PHE A 79 -6.37 3.86 -14.61
N GLN A 80 -5.48 2.98 -15.05
CA GLN A 80 -5.56 1.55 -14.77
C GLN A 80 -4.85 1.19 -13.46
N PRO A 81 -5.06 -0.02 -12.91
CA PRO A 81 -4.28 -0.49 -11.76
C PRO A 81 -2.78 -0.51 -12.07
N ILE A 82 -1.95 -0.14 -11.09
CA ILE A 82 -0.49 -0.15 -11.27
C ILE A 82 0.03 -1.55 -11.63
N VAL A 83 -0.57 -2.58 -11.03
CA VAL A 83 -0.21 -3.98 -11.30
C VAL A 83 -0.51 -4.44 -12.74
N ASP A 84 -1.41 -3.78 -13.44
CA ASP A 84 -1.77 -4.08 -14.83
C ASP A 84 -0.97 -3.23 -15.85
N THR A 85 -0.18 -2.27 -15.36
CA THR A 85 0.72 -1.48 -16.18
C THR A 85 1.97 -2.29 -16.53
N PRO A 86 2.41 -2.35 -17.80
CA PRO A 86 3.56 -3.16 -18.20
C PRO A 86 4.87 -2.64 -17.59
N ASP A 87 5.82 -3.55 -17.37
CA ASP A 87 7.17 -3.18 -16.98
C ASP A 87 7.90 -2.48 -18.16
N PRO A 88 8.32 -1.22 -18.02
CA PRO A 88 9.02 -0.52 -19.10
C PRO A 88 10.44 -1.05 -19.37
N THR A 89 10.94 -1.96 -18.53
CA THR A 89 12.28 -2.57 -18.69
C THR A 89 12.22 -3.98 -19.30
N ASP A 90 11.03 -4.53 -19.49
CA ASP A 90 10.78 -5.89 -20.01
C ASP A 90 11.44 -7.02 -19.17
N GLN A 91 11.71 -6.76 -17.88
CA GLN A 91 12.37 -7.72 -16.98
C GLN A 91 11.41 -8.37 -16.00
N PHE A 92 10.26 -7.75 -15.74
CA PHE A 92 9.29 -8.18 -14.76
C PHE A 92 7.90 -8.28 -15.37
N GLU A 93 7.00 -8.95 -14.67
CA GLU A 93 5.62 -9.18 -15.10
C GLU A 93 4.82 -7.86 -15.26
N SER A 94 5.10 -6.87 -14.41
CA SER A 94 4.42 -5.57 -14.40
C SER A 94 5.29 -4.44 -13.86
N TYR A 95 4.83 -3.22 -14.05
CA TYR A 95 5.39 -2.03 -13.45
C TYR A 95 5.47 -2.14 -11.90
N ALA A 96 4.42 -2.66 -11.27
CA ALA A 96 4.42 -2.90 -9.83
C ALA A 96 5.53 -3.87 -9.44
N SER A 97 5.61 -5.03 -10.10
CA SER A 97 6.60 -6.08 -9.80
C SER A 97 8.04 -5.60 -9.94
N LEU A 98 8.32 -4.70 -10.89
CA LEU A 98 9.64 -4.06 -11.02
C LEU A 98 10.04 -3.32 -9.73
N HIS A 99 9.14 -2.47 -9.23
CA HIS A 99 9.44 -1.63 -8.07
C HIS A 99 9.42 -2.42 -6.76
N GLU A 100 8.51 -3.36 -6.62
CA GLU A 100 8.38 -4.29 -5.50
C GLU A 100 9.68 -5.10 -5.33
N HIS A 101 10.08 -5.80 -6.38
CA HIS A 101 11.31 -6.62 -6.36
C HIS A 101 12.55 -5.80 -6.02
N ASN A 102 12.72 -4.65 -6.68
CA ASN A 102 13.87 -3.81 -6.45
C ASN A 102 13.94 -3.29 -5.01
N PHE A 103 12.80 -2.90 -4.44
CA PHE A 103 12.76 -2.40 -3.07
C PHE A 103 12.97 -3.51 -2.04
N GLU A 104 12.33 -4.66 -2.17
CA GLU A 104 12.49 -5.82 -1.29
C GLU A 104 13.94 -6.29 -1.25
N LYS A 105 14.61 -6.30 -2.40
CA LYS A 105 16.05 -6.58 -2.50
C LYS A 105 16.90 -5.57 -1.70
N GLN A 106 16.51 -4.28 -1.68
CA GLN A 106 17.22 -3.28 -0.89
C GLN A 106 16.94 -3.44 0.62
N LEU A 107 15.69 -3.75 1.01
CA LEU A 107 15.34 -4.03 2.41
C LEU A 107 16.22 -5.16 2.98
N THR A 108 16.40 -6.23 2.23
CA THR A 108 17.26 -7.37 2.63
C THR A 108 18.71 -6.92 2.86
N LYS A 109 19.27 -6.05 2.00
CA LYS A 109 20.65 -5.55 2.14
C LYS A 109 20.86 -4.72 3.40
N VAL A 110 19.84 -4.02 3.88
CA VAL A 110 19.91 -3.23 5.11
C VAL A 110 19.40 -3.99 6.35
N GLY A 111 19.17 -5.31 6.21
CA GLY A 111 18.77 -6.19 7.30
C GLY A 111 17.36 -5.94 7.81
N VAL A 112 16.46 -5.38 6.99
CA VAL A 112 15.03 -5.25 7.28
C VAL A 112 14.32 -6.48 6.73
N SER A 113 13.59 -7.19 7.60
CA SER A 113 12.78 -8.35 7.24
C SER A 113 11.30 -8.03 7.45
N VAL A 114 10.53 -8.17 6.38
CA VAL A 114 9.09 -7.91 6.36
C VAL A 114 8.35 -9.12 5.76
N GLU A 115 7.06 -9.21 6.07
CA GLU A 115 6.12 -10.11 5.41
C GLU A 115 5.34 -9.29 4.37
N PRO A 116 5.61 -9.44 3.05
CA PRO A 116 4.94 -8.66 2.04
C PRO A 116 3.49 -9.11 1.86
N ILE A 117 2.61 -8.14 1.67
CA ILE A 117 1.20 -8.33 1.29
C ILE A 117 0.98 -7.58 -0.02
N TYR A 118 0.59 -8.31 -1.06
CA TYR A 118 0.26 -7.75 -2.37
C TYR A 118 -1.25 -7.54 -2.45
N GLN A 119 -1.69 -6.31 -2.47
CA GLN A 119 -3.11 -5.96 -2.36
C GLN A 119 -3.90 -6.40 -3.59
N ALA A 120 -3.34 -6.31 -4.80
CA ALA A 120 -4.02 -6.77 -6.01
C ALA A 120 -4.41 -8.24 -5.92
N LYS A 121 -3.53 -9.11 -5.40
CA LYS A 121 -3.84 -10.52 -5.20
C LYS A 121 -5.02 -10.72 -4.26
N LYS A 122 -5.08 -9.96 -3.17
CA LYS A 122 -6.16 -10.02 -2.17
C LYS A 122 -7.49 -9.49 -2.71
N TYR A 123 -7.45 -8.36 -3.44
CA TYR A 123 -8.64 -7.81 -4.11
C TYR A 123 -9.20 -8.83 -5.12
N ARG A 124 -8.36 -9.39 -5.98
CA ARG A 124 -8.77 -10.36 -7.01
C ARG A 124 -9.24 -11.68 -6.42
N ALA A 125 -8.69 -12.11 -5.29
CA ALA A 125 -9.17 -13.26 -4.53
C ALA A 125 -10.50 -13.00 -3.80
N GLY A 126 -11.00 -11.76 -3.78
CA GLY A 126 -12.24 -11.39 -3.11
C GLY A 126 -12.15 -11.32 -1.59
N GLU A 127 -10.94 -11.30 -1.01
CA GLU A 127 -10.74 -11.25 0.46
C GLU A 127 -11.38 -10.02 1.09
N TYR A 128 -11.50 -8.91 0.35
CA TYR A 128 -12.11 -7.66 0.83
C TYR A 128 -13.61 -7.52 0.56
N LYS A 129 -14.24 -8.50 -0.12
CA LYS A 129 -15.65 -8.43 -0.55
C LYS A 129 -16.62 -8.09 0.57
N SER A 130 -16.48 -8.72 1.74
CA SER A 130 -17.36 -8.48 2.89
C SER A 130 -17.14 -7.08 3.49
N GLY A 131 -15.89 -6.64 3.58
CA GLY A 131 -15.52 -5.30 4.04
C GLY A 131 -16.03 -4.21 3.10
N ILE A 132 -15.84 -4.38 1.79
CA ILE A 132 -16.34 -3.47 0.76
C ILE A 132 -17.86 -3.34 0.83
N LYS A 133 -18.58 -4.48 0.90
CA LYS A 133 -20.04 -4.47 1.06
C LYS A 133 -20.48 -3.69 2.30
N LYS A 134 -19.80 -3.91 3.44
CA LYS A 134 -20.10 -3.18 4.68
C LYS A 134 -19.83 -1.68 4.54
N ALA A 135 -18.72 -1.29 3.90
CA ALA A 135 -18.38 0.11 3.66
C ALA A 135 -19.42 0.80 2.76
N LEU A 136 -19.87 0.14 1.70
CA LEU A 136 -20.94 0.65 0.82
C LEU A 136 -22.26 0.85 1.56
N LEU A 137 -22.67 -0.11 2.39
CA LEU A 137 -23.90 0.02 3.20
C LEU A 137 -23.80 1.14 4.25
N LYS A 138 -22.59 1.55 4.62
CA LYS A 138 -22.30 2.59 5.60
C LYS A 138 -21.69 3.87 4.96
N SER A 139 -21.86 4.05 3.67
CA SER A 139 -21.26 5.18 2.94
C SER A 139 -21.60 6.53 3.53
N ASN A 140 -22.85 6.75 3.91
CA ASN A 140 -23.28 8.01 4.52
C ASN A 140 -22.65 8.24 5.90
N ASP A 141 -22.58 7.21 6.74
CA ASP A 141 -21.94 7.30 8.06
C ASP A 141 -20.45 7.66 7.89
N ILE A 142 -19.77 7.00 6.96
CA ILE A 142 -18.35 7.27 6.63
C ILE A 142 -18.18 8.69 6.10
N LYS A 143 -19.06 9.12 5.16
CA LYS A 143 -19.04 10.47 4.58
C LYS A 143 -19.18 11.54 5.66
N ASN A 144 -20.12 11.37 6.59
CA ASN A 144 -20.34 12.31 7.69
C ASN A 144 -19.12 12.45 8.58
N ILE A 145 -18.51 11.33 9.01
CA ILE A 145 -17.29 11.33 9.82
C ILE A 145 -16.13 12.03 9.09
N LEU A 146 -15.96 11.77 7.78
CA LEU A 146 -14.90 12.41 7.00
C LEU A 146 -15.14 13.93 6.88
N ASN A 147 -16.37 14.37 6.72
CA ASN A 147 -16.72 15.79 6.60
C ASN A 147 -16.41 16.59 7.87
N GLU A 148 -16.46 15.97 9.06
CA GLU A 148 -16.07 16.61 10.33
C GLU A 148 -14.62 17.12 10.32
N HIS A 149 -13.76 16.53 9.47
CA HIS A 149 -12.32 16.81 9.42
C HIS A 149 -11.86 17.45 8.11
N ARG A 150 -12.81 17.85 7.24
CA ARG A 150 -12.52 18.45 5.93
C ARG A 150 -12.90 19.92 5.90
N LYS A 151 -12.19 20.71 5.07
CA LYS A 151 -12.55 22.11 4.80
C LYS A 151 -13.78 22.22 3.89
N GLU A 152 -13.90 21.30 2.95
CA GLU A 152 -15.01 21.20 1.99
C GLU A 152 -15.64 19.81 2.11
N ASN A 153 -16.97 19.78 2.09
CA ASN A 153 -17.70 18.53 2.18
C ASN A 153 -17.51 17.68 0.93
N LEU A 154 -17.56 16.38 1.11
CA LEU A 154 -17.61 15.42 0.01
C LEU A 154 -18.90 15.56 -0.76
N GLU A 155 -18.86 15.37 -2.07
CA GLU A 155 -20.00 15.42 -2.98
C GLU A 155 -21.09 14.40 -2.57
N ASP A 156 -22.33 14.65 -2.99
CA ASP A 156 -23.45 13.77 -2.63
C ASP A 156 -23.32 12.38 -3.21
N ALA A 157 -22.75 12.26 -4.40
CA ALA A 157 -22.50 10.99 -5.08
C ALA A 157 -21.23 10.26 -4.59
N TRP A 158 -20.51 10.79 -3.57
CA TRP A 158 -19.29 10.16 -3.08
C TRP A 158 -19.54 8.76 -2.51
N LEU A 159 -18.66 7.84 -2.86
CA LEU A 159 -18.63 6.48 -2.35
C LEU A 159 -17.25 6.16 -1.73
N PRO A 160 -17.18 5.28 -0.72
CA PRO A 160 -15.93 4.91 -0.04
C PRO A 160 -15.03 3.97 -0.86
N ILE A 161 -15.34 3.75 -2.12
CA ILE A 161 -14.58 2.92 -3.05
C ILE A 161 -14.47 3.63 -4.40
N SER A 162 -13.40 3.28 -5.14
CA SER A 162 -13.26 3.59 -6.57
C SER A 162 -13.29 2.29 -7.36
N VAL A 163 -13.85 2.32 -8.55
CA VAL A 163 -13.89 1.17 -9.47
C VAL A 163 -13.15 1.52 -10.75
N TYR A 164 -12.50 0.54 -11.35
CA TYR A 164 -11.91 0.70 -12.66
C TYR A 164 -12.96 0.40 -13.73
N CYS A 165 -12.95 1.20 -14.80
CA CYS A 165 -13.75 0.91 -15.99
C CYS A 165 -12.97 -0.05 -16.87
N GLU A 166 -13.60 -1.16 -17.26
CA GLU A 166 -13.00 -2.18 -18.12
C GLU A 166 -13.26 -1.93 -19.62
N ASN A 167 -13.95 -0.84 -19.96
CA ASN A 167 -14.31 -0.44 -21.33
C ASN A 167 -13.45 0.70 -21.84
#